data_62f0a235eaa8d695af2adddbcd53ae98
#
_entry.id   62f0a235eaa8d695af2adddbcd53ae98
#
_cell.length_a   1.000
_cell.length_b   1.000
_cell.length_c   1.000
_cell.angle_alpha   90.00
_cell.angle_beta   90.00
_cell.angle_gamma   90.00
#
_symmetry.space_group_name_H-M   'P 1'
#
loop_
_entity.id
_entity.type
_entity.pdbx_description
1 polymer ?
#
loop_
_entity_poly.entity_id
_entity_poly.type
_entity_poly.pdbx_seq_one_letter_code
_entity_poly.pdbx_strand_id
1 'polypeptide(L)'
;MFNDHVGAVSVYVFDETGHYVTCREVKNEGDYRPLADPLYAMHMDLAPGRYQFLVLAGQCCYDDMLASDRARFLRALPESGDSLCEVGVHLECESRTFSGGTLNWVDNGGLPLDTVWHGMECTPVEVFGQRPTYHKISLMRNTKKINVSLRELDDPTDMDVENYDMKIVDRNMQLRWDNSVDESMGPVVYQPHDTWNTDDRTPVRAASDDTEAVTGKIAHADFMTSRIMYHEDPADDGVLSITDKRNGNEIVRVNLPDMLSRLRSSEEIYRYSPQEFLDRGYDYQMDFFLKGGEL
;
A
#
# COMPACT_ATOMS: atom_id res chain seq x y z
N MET A 1 11.34 -5.31 -10.42
CA MET A 1 11.79 -3.88 -10.47
C MET A 1 10.60 -3.00 -10.84
N PHE A 2 10.69 -1.65 -10.74
CA PHE A 2 9.59 -0.75 -11.14
C PHE A 2 9.06 -1.04 -12.55
N ASN A 3 9.96 -1.17 -13.52
CA ASN A 3 9.64 -1.42 -14.93
C ASN A 3 8.87 -2.72 -15.21
N ASP A 4 8.93 -3.68 -14.27
CA ASP A 4 8.23 -4.96 -14.41
C ASP A 4 6.76 -4.86 -13.99
N HIS A 5 6.41 -3.82 -13.22
CA HIS A 5 5.11 -3.69 -12.55
C HIS A 5 4.31 -2.47 -12.98
N VAL A 6 4.96 -1.46 -13.61
CA VAL A 6 4.30 -0.24 -14.03
C VAL A 6 3.62 -0.44 -15.39
N GLY A 7 2.36 -0.04 -15.47
CA GLY A 7 1.58 -0.04 -16.71
C GLY A 7 1.35 1.34 -17.30
N ALA A 8 1.27 2.37 -16.45
CA ALA A 8 1.11 3.75 -16.88
C ALA A 8 1.82 4.75 -15.96
N VAL A 9 2.27 5.85 -16.55
CA VAL A 9 2.91 6.97 -15.84
C VAL A 9 2.33 8.27 -16.35
N SER A 10 1.83 9.10 -15.43
CA SER A 10 1.33 10.46 -15.71
C SER A 10 2.28 11.46 -15.06
N VAL A 11 2.79 12.41 -15.86
CA VAL A 11 3.65 13.52 -15.40
C VAL A 11 2.86 14.80 -15.48
N TYR A 12 2.57 15.38 -14.33
CA TYR A 12 1.92 16.68 -14.19
C TYR A 12 3.00 17.75 -14.05
N VAL A 13 2.89 18.82 -14.81
CA VAL A 13 3.85 19.91 -14.86
C VAL A 13 3.21 21.17 -14.31
N PHE A 14 3.91 21.80 -13.40
CA PHE A 14 3.53 23.08 -12.78
C PHE A 14 4.63 24.11 -13.03
N ASP A 15 4.28 25.38 -13.14
CA ASP A 15 5.27 26.45 -13.21
C ASP A 15 6.01 26.65 -11.86
N GLU A 16 6.94 27.58 -11.82
CA GLU A 16 7.69 27.86 -10.59
C GLU A 16 6.85 28.41 -9.43
N THR A 17 5.65 28.88 -9.71
CA THR A 17 4.69 29.38 -8.71
C THR A 17 3.67 28.30 -8.28
N GLY A 18 3.78 27.10 -8.86
CA GLY A 18 2.95 25.96 -8.55
C GLY A 18 1.62 25.91 -9.30
N HIS A 19 1.43 26.70 -10.37
CA HIS A 19 0.23 26.60 -11.20
C HIS A 19 0.38 25.54 -12.28
N TYR A 20 -0.70 24.81 -12.52
CA TYR A 20 -0.74 23.74 -13.51
C TYR A 20 -0.51 24.26 -14.93
N VAL A 21 0.39 23.57 -15.65
CA VAL A 21 0.76 23.90 -17.03
C VAL A 21 0.25 22.84 -18.00
N THR A 22 0.59 21.58 -17.77
CA THR A 22 0.21 20.48 -18.65
C THR A 22 0.40 19.12 -17.96
N CYS A 23 -0.16 18.08 -18.57
CA CYS A 23 0.08 16.68 -18.18
C CYS A 23 0.42 15.87 -19.42
N ARG A 24 1.30 14.89 -19.23
CA ARG A 24 1.53 13.84 -20.22
C ARG A 24 1.45 12.48 -19.57
N GLU A 25 0.66 11.59 -20.19
CA GLU A 25 0.58 10.19 -19.81
C GLU A 25 1.25 9.31 -20.87
N VAL A 26 1.94 8.28 -20.41
CA VAL A 26 2.46 7.19 -21.23
C VAL A 26 2.04 5.87 -20.59
N LYS A 27 1.55 4.95 -21.41
CA LYS A 27 1.09 3.64 -20.98
C LYS A 27 1.66 2.53 -21.85
N ASN A 28 1.74 1.34 -21.25
CA ASN A 28 2.03 0.11 -21.96
C ASN A 28 0.73 -0.42 -22.57
N GLU A 29 0.67 -0.61 -23.90
CA GLU A 29 -0.49 -1.16 -24.60
C GLU A 29 -0.06 -2.24 -25.60
N GLY A 30 -0.58 -3.45 -25.44
CA GLY A 30 -0.26 -4.57 -26.32
C GLY A 30 1.25 -4.79 -26.45
N ASP A 31 1.75 -4.70 -27.69
CA ASP A 31 3.18 -4.86 -27.99
C ASP A 31 3.99 -3.56 -27.74
N TYR A 32 3.32 -2.41 -27.64
CA TYR A 32 3.98 -1.13 -27.31
C TYR A 32 4.13 -0.98 -25.80
N ARG A 33 5.31 -1.30 -25.30
CA ARG A 33 5.61 -1.30 -23.85
C ARG A 33 6.82 -0.42 -23.51
N PRO A 34 6.74 0.89 -23.71
CA PRO A 34 7.87 1.79 -23.49
C PRO A 34 8.35 1.80 -22.03
N LEU A 35 7.44 1.64 -21.08
CA LEU A 35 7.78 1.67 -19.65
C LEU A 35 8.53 0.40 -19.18
N ALA A 36 8.57 -0.65 -19.98
CA ALA A 36 9.37 -1.85 -19.72
C ALA A 36 10.87 -1.60 -19.99
N ASP A 37 11.22 -0.59 -20.78
CA ASP A 37 12.61 -0.22 -21.04
C ASP A 37 13.15 0.62 -19.86
N PRO A 38 14.18 0.15 -19.12
CA PRO A 38 14.78 0.92 -18.02
C PRO A 38 15.48 2.20 -18.47
N LEU A 39 15.74 2.36 -19.76
CA LEU A 39 16.34 3.57 -20.34
C LEU A 39 15.30 4.52 -20.96
N TYR A 40 14.02 4.17 -20.87
CA TYR A 40 12.96 5.01 -21.39
C TYR A 40 12.97 6.40 -20.73
N ALA A 41 12.90 7.43 -21.56
CA ALA A 41 12.77 8.82 -21.11
C ALA A 41 11.52 9.44 -21.75
N MET A 42 10.61 9.95 -20.92
CA MET A 42 9.45 10.69 -21.39
C MET A 42 9.88 12.04 -21.92
N HIS A 43 9.59 12.30 -23.19
CA HIS A 43 9.83 13.62 -23.78
C HIS A 43 8.68 14.57 -23.42
N MET A 44 9.01 15.77 -22.93
CA MET A 44 8.06 16.86 -22.65
C MET A 44 8.46 18.06 -23.53
N ASP A 45 7.49 18.59 -24.28
CA ASP A 45 7.67 19.81 -25.06
C ASP A 45 7.22 21.01 -24.22
N LEU A 46 8.18 21.63 -23.53
CA LEU A 46 7.96 22.75 -22.64
C LEU A 46 8.69 23.99 -23.14
N ALA A 47 8.05 25.15 -23.03
CA ALA A 47 8.71 26.43 -23.27
C ALA A 47 9.88 26.63 -22.28
N PRO A 48 10.88 27.48 -22.62
CA PRO A 48 11.92 27.84 -21.67
C PRO A 48 11.32 28.43 -20.39
N GLY A 49 11.73 27.92 -19.22
CA GLY A 49 11.14 28.32 -17.93
C GLY A 49 11.61 27.42 -16.80
N ARG A 50 11.02 27.60 -15.63
CA ARG A 50 11.26 26.78 -14.44
C ARG A 50 9.98 26.05 -14.06
N TYR A 51 10.09 24.73 -13.85
CA TYR A 51 8.95 23.86 -13.66
C TYR A 51 9.12 22.90 -12.48
N GLN A 52 8.04 22.62 -11.80
CA GLN A 52 7.93 21.55 -10.81
C GLN A 52 7.20 20.36 -11.46
N PHE A 53 7.54 19.15 -11.02
CA PHE A 53 6.98 17.93 -11.60
C PHE A 53 6.40 17.05 -10.51
N LEU A 54 5.14 16.63 -10.70
CA LEU A 54 4.50 15.58 -9.93
C LEU A 54 4.28 14.39 -10.85
N VAL A 55 4.68 13.21 -10.40
CA VAL A 55 4.54 11.97 -11.16
C VAL A 55 3.69 10.97 -10.40
N LEU A 56 2.62 10.51 -11.04
CA LEU A 56 1.80 9.40 -10.54
C LEU A 56 1.90 8.23 -11.51
N ALA A 57 2.07 7.02 -10.99
CA ALA A 57 2.12 5.82 -11.80
C ALA A 57 1.22 4.71 -11.21
N GLY A 58 0.75 3.81 -12.08
CA GLY A 58 -0.12 2.69 -11.74
C GLY A 58 0.26 1.43 -12.51
N GLN A 59 -0.37 0.30 -12.16
CA GLN A 59 -0.23 -0.96 -12.91
C GLN A 59 -0.98 -0.91 -14.25
N CYS A 60 -2.02 -0.10 -14.35
CA CYS A 60 -2.75 0.22 -15.57
C CYS A 60 -2.93 1.73 -15.70
N CYS A 61 -3.47 2.21 -16.81
CA CYS A 61 -3.80 3.61 -16.96
C CYS A 61 -4.99 3.98 -16.04
N TYR A 62 -5.13 5.29 -15.78
CA TYR A 62 -6.14 5.77 -14.83
C TYR A 62 -7.56 5.43 -15.28
N ASP A 63 -7.86 5.53 -16.57
CA ASP A 63 -9.18 5.19 -17.13
C ASP A 63 -9.51 3.70 -16.95
N ASP A 64 -8.54 2.79 -17.19
CA ASP A 64 -8.73 1.35 -16.99
C ASP A 64 -8.92 1.03 -15.49
N MET A 65 -8.21 1.74 -14.61
CA MET A 65 -8.39 1.61 -13.16
C MET A 65 -9.79 2.04 -12.76
N LEU A 66 -10.31 3.16 -13.28
CA LEU A 66 -11.67 3.63 -13.01
C LEU A 66 -12.75 2.66 -13.51
N ALA A 67 -12.46 1.90 -14.54
CA ALA A 67 -13.37 0.90 -15.09
C ALA A 67 -13.34 -0.44 -14.33
N SER A 68 -12.44 -0.62 -13.35
CA SER A 68 -12.34 -1.87 -12.58
C SER A 68 -13.39 -1.92 -11.45
N ASP A 69 -13.78 -3.14 -11.05
CA ASP A 69 -14.74 -3.37 -9.95
C ASP A 69 -14.08 -3.40 -8.55
N ARG A 70 -12.78 -3.05 -8.46
CA ARG A 70 -12.04 -3.02 -7.19
C ARG A 70 -12.02 -1.61 -6.60
N ALA A 71 -11.75 -1.51 -5.29
CA ALA A 71 -11.44 -0.23 -4.67
C ALA A 71 -10.21 0.40 -5.34
N ARG A 72 -10.28 1.68 -5.61
CA ARG A 72 -9.33 2.40 -6.43
C ARG A 72 -8.82 3.66 -5.75
N PHE A 73 -7.67 4.11 -6.21
CA PHE A 73 -7.12 5.40 -5.83
C PHE A 73 -7.60 6.46 -6.80
N LEU A 74 -8.57 7.26 -6.38
CA LEU A 74 -9.07 8.39 -7.15
C LEU A 74 -8.07 9.54 -7.10
N ARG A 75 -7.87 10.20 -8.25
CA ARG A 75 -6.94 11.33 -8.38
C ARG A 75 -7.72 12.61 -8.49
N ALA A 76 -7.40 13.62 -7.68
CA ALA A 76 -7.78 14.99 -7.95
C ALA A 76 -6.88 15.48 -9.10
N LEU A 77 -7.43 15.47 -10.33
CA LEU A 77 -6.70 15.90 -11.53
C LEU A 77 -6.73 17.42 -11.63
N PRO A 78 -5.58 18.08 -11.83
CA PRO A 78 -5.56 19.54 -11.93
C PRO A 78 -6.16 20.03 -13.25
N GLU A 79 -6.91 21.11 -13.17
CA GLU A 79 -7.40 21.88 -14.32
C GLU A 79 -6.54 23.14 -14.53
N SER A 80 -6.78 23.84 -15.65
CA SER A 80 -6.05 25.08 -15.94
C SER A 80 -6.26 26.14 -14.88
N GLY A 81 -5.18 26.55 -14.22
CA GLY A 81 -5.18 27.52 -13.14
C GLY A 81 -5.13 26.94 -11.73
N ASP A 82 -5.27 25.62 -11.60
CA ASP A 82 -5.17 24.96 -10.30
C ASP A 82 -3.74 24.97 -9.75
N SER A 83 -3.67 24.93 -8.43
CA SER A 83 -2.40 24.85 -7.71
C SER A 83 -1.97 23.41 -7.50
N LEU A 84 -0.65 23.19 -7.49
CA LEU A 84 -0.02 21.92 -7.12
C LEU A 84 -0.59 21.36 -5.79
N CYS A 85 -0.90 22.24 -4.82
CA CYS A 85 -1.42 21.83 -3.52
C CYS A 85 -2.82 21.21 -3.57
N GLU A 86 -3.56 21.37 -4.68
CA GLU A 86 -4.91 20.82 -4.86
C GLU A 86 -4.87 19.39 -5.43
N VAL A 87 -3.70 18.96 -5.93
CA VAL A 87 -3.53 17.60 -6.43
C VAL A 87 -3.38 16.63 -5.25
N GLY A 88 -4.09 15.54 -5.33
CA GLY A 88 -4.03 14.48 -4.34
C GLY A 88 -4.53 13.16 -4.87
N VAL A 89 -4.30 12.11 -4.09
CA VAL A 89 -4.79 10.77 -4.38
C VAL A 89 -5.52 10.28 -3.14
N HIS A 90 -6.75 9.81 -3.30
CA HIS A 90 -7.50 9.24 -2.19
C HIS A 90 -8.05 7.85 -2.53
N LEU A 91 -8.09 6.99 -1.53
CA LEU A 91 -8.65 5.65 -1.64
C LEU A 91 -10.17 5.73 -1.57
N GLU A 92 -10.85 5.14 -2.55
CA GLU A 92 -12.31 5.02 -2.55
C GLU A 92 -12.76 4.10 -1.42
N CYS A 93 -13.68 4.60 -0.59
CA CYS A 93 -14.16 3.89 0.59
C CYS A 93 -15.66 4.05 0.76
N GLU A 94 -16.29 3.06 1.38
CA GLU A 94 -17.66 3.14 1.87
C GLU A 94 -17.67 3.62 3.33
N SER A 95 -18.34 4.75 3.60
CA SER A 95 -18.47 5.24 4.98
C SER A 95 -19.60 4.53 5.71
N ARG A 96 -19.30 3.91 6.86
CA ARG A 96 -20.27 3.23 7.72
C ARG A 96 -20.28 3.88 9.10
N THR A 97 -21.47 4.28 9.56
CA THR A 97 -21.64 4.94 10.86
C THR A 97 -22.12 3.93 11.90
N PHE A 98 -21.43 3.91 13.03
CA PHE A 98 -21.71 3.09 14.21
C PHE A 98 -21.93 3.97 15.43
N SER A 99 -22.34 3.40 16.55
CA SER A 99 -22.51 4.12 17.82
C SER A 99 -21.23 4.79 18.35
N GLY A 100 -20.06 4.33 17.90
CA GLY A 100 -18.73 4.85 18.28
C GLY A 100 -18.11 5.84 17.29
N GLY A 101 -18.79 6.17 16.16
CA GLY A 101 -18.27 7.07 15.14
C GLY A 101 -18.44 6.54 13.72
N THR A 102 -17.78 7.17 12.78
CA THR A 102 -17.77 6.77 11.37
C THR A 102 -16.43 6.11 11.03
N LEU A 103 -16.50 4.96 10.35
CA LEU A 103 -15.37 4.26 9.78
C LEU A 103 -15.52 4.20 8.25
N ASN A 104 -14.42 4.36 7.54
CA ASN A 104 -14.37 4.20 6.10
C ASN A 104 -13.87 2.78 5.79
N TRP A 105 -14.61 2.03 4.98
CA TRP A 105 -14.27 0.66 4.62
C TRP A 105 -13.81 0.59 3.17
N VAL A 106 -12.70 -0.09 2.96
CA VAL A 106 -12.22 -0.40 1.61
C VAL A 106 -12.99 -1.63 1.13
N ASP A 107 -13.85 -1.43 0.13
CA ASP A 107 -14.48 -2.54 -0.58
C ASP A 107 -13.67 -2.82 -1.85
N ASN A 108 -12.81 -3.81 -1.79
CA ASN A 108 -11.97 -4.23 -2.91
C ASN A 108 -12.57 -5.39 -3.71
N GLY A 109 -13.80 -5.83 -3.39
CA GLY A 109 -14.47 -6.93 -4.07
C GLY A 109 -13.70 -8.26 -4.02
N GLY A 110 -12.86 -8.49 -3.00
CA GLY A 110 -11.96 -9.64 -2.91
C GLY A 110 -10.77 -9.58 -3.89
N LEU A 111 -10.46 -8.40 -4.45
CA LEU A 111 -9.34 -8.19 -5.35
C LEU A 111 -8.26 -7.33 -4.68
N PRO A 112 -6.98 -7.49 -5.03
CA PRO A 112 -5.92 -6.62 -4.53
C PRO A 112 -6.15 -5.17 -5.00
N LEU A 113 -5.75 -4.19 -4.18
CA LEU A 113 -5.74 -2.78 -4.58
C LEU A 113 -4.80 -2.57 -5.78
N ASP A 114 -5.11 -1.59 -6.62
CA ASP A 114 -4.16 -1.16 -7.64
C ASP A 114 -2.92 -0.54 -6.99
N THR A 115 -1.78 -0.67 -7.66
CA THR A 115 -0.53 -0.17 -7.12
C THR A 115 -0.32 1.29 -7.54
N VAL A 116 -0.07 2.16 -6.56
CA VAL A 116 0.21 3.57 -6.79
C VAL A 116 1.66 3.88 -6.44
N TRP A 117 2.36 4.53 -7.38
CA TRP A 117 3.67 5.16 -7.17
C TRP A 117 3.53 6.66 -7.26
N HIS A 118 4.32 7.33 -6.47
CA HIS A 118 4.38 8.79 -6.39
C HIS A 118 5.83 9.26 -6.49
N GLY A 119 6.04 10.32 -7.25
CA GLY A 119 7.32 11.03 -7.30
C GLY A 119 7.09 12.53 -7.43
N MET A 120 7.89 13.30 -6.75
CA MET A 120 7.81 14.74 -6.74
C MET A 120 9.19 15.36 -6.85
N GLU A 121 9.31 16.39 -7.68
CA GLU A 121 10.46 17.29 -7.70
C GLU A 121 10.00 18.68 -7.27
N CYS A 122 10.28 19.00 -6.00
CA CYS A 122 9.91 20.28 -5.39
C CYS A 122 10.81 21.43 -5.84
N THR A 123 12.07 21.11 -6.18
CA THR A 123 13.01 22.12 -6.68
C THR A 123 12.72 22.39 -8.14
N PRO A 124 12.36 23.64 -8.53
CA PRO A 124 12.05 23.92 -9.91
C PRO A 124 13.22 23.60 -10.85
N VAL A 125 12.93 22.77 -11.84
CA VAL A 125 13.88 22.37 -12.90
C VAL A 125 13.88 23.40 -14.00
N GLU A 126 15.08 23.89 -14.40
CA GLU A 126 15.20 24.87 -15.46
C GLU A 126 15.22 24.20 -16.85
N VAL A 127 14.27 24.57 -17.70
CA VAL A 127 14.15 24.15 -19.10
C VAL A 127 14.72 25.22 -20.02
N PHE A 128 15.67 24.83 -20.87
CA PHE A 128 16.39 25.74 -21.77
C PHE A 128 15.84 25.67 -23.19
N GLY A 129 15.74 26.81 -23.90
CA GLY A 129 15.23 26.87 -25.26
C GLY A 129 16.15 26.36 -26.36
N GLN A 130 17.42 26.15 -26.06
CA GLN A 130 18.45 25.82 -27.08
C GLN A 130 19.11 24.44 -26.89
N ARG A 131 18.77 23.74 -25.79
CA ARG A 131 19.35 22.43 -25.48
C ARG A 131 18.33 21.58 -24.69
N PRO A 132 18.35 20.24 -24.85
CA PRO A 132 17.55 19.36 -24.01
C PRO A 132 17.96 19.46 -22.53
N THR A 133 16.98 19.47 -21.66
CA THR A 133 17.16 19.29 -20.21
C THR A 133 16.79 17.85 -19.86
N TYR A 134 17.66 17.12 -19.18
CA TYR A 134 17.41 15.79 -18.67
C TYR A 134 17.23 15.86 -17.16
N HIS A 135 16.14 15.30 -16.67
CA HIS A 135 15.88 15.23 -15.26
C HIS A 135 15.36 13.84 -14.88
N LYS A 136 15.68 13.37 -13.66
CA LYS A 136 15.30 12.07 -13.16
C LYS A 136 14.48 12.23 -11.87
N ILE A 137 13.26 11.71 -11.87
CA ILE A 137 12.38 11.70 -10.69
C ILE A 137 12.29 10.27 -10.17
N SER A 138 12.61 10.09 -8.90
CA SER A 138 12.46 8.80 -8.22
C SER A 138 11.02 8.61 -7.79
N LEU A 139 10.48 7.41 -8.02
CA LEU A 139 9.12 7.05 -7.63
C LEU A 139 9.15 6.14 -6.41
N MET A 140 8.28 6.43 -5.45
CA MET A 140 8.03 5.61 -4.27
C MET A 140 6.70 4.87 -4.43
N ARG A 141 6.69 3.59 -4.11
CA ARG A 141 5.46 2.79 -4.10
C ARG A 141 4.70 3.02 -2.79
N ASN A 142 3.50 3.56 -2.89
CA ASN A 142 2.64 3.84 -1.74
C ASN A 142 1.81 2.62 -1.32
N THR A 143 1.37 1.79 -2.26
CA THR A 143 0.61 0.58 -1.93
C THR A 143 1.51 -0.47 -1.30
N LYS A 144 1.14 -0.93 -0.09
CA LYS A 144 1.88 -1.93 0.69
C LYS A 144 1.12 -3.25 0.68
N LYS A 145 1.85 -4.35 0.51
CA LYS A 145 1.33 -5.71 0.63
C LYS A 145 1.77 -6.29 1.98
N ILE A 146 0.84 -6.89 2.71
CA ILE A 146 1.08 -7.50 4.01
C ILE A 146 0.47 -8.89 4.01
N ASN A 147 1.30 -9.91 4.12
CA ASN A 147 0.88 -11.28 4.34
C ASN A 147 0.90 -11.58 5.84
N VAL A 148 -0.20 -12.06 6.36
CA VAL A 148 -0.34 -12.48 7.76
C VAL A 148 -0.52 -13.98 7.79
N SER A 149 0.25 -14.67 8.61
CA SER A 149 0.03 -16.08 8.91
C SER A 149 -0.27 -16.27 10.41
N LEU A 150 -1.18 -17.22 10.71
CA LEU A 150 -1.60 -17.54 12.06
C LEU A 150 -1.49 -19.04 12.28
N ARG A 151 -0.82 -19.46 13.36
CA ARG A 151 -0.61 -20.86 13.74
C ARG A 151 -1.01 -21.08 15.19
N GLU A 152 -1.66 -22.21 15.48
CA GLU A 152 -1.89 -22.68 16.84
C GLU A 152 -0.83 -23.73 17.21
N LEU A 153 -0.16 -23.54 18.34
CA LEU A 153 0.93 -24.43 18.78
C LEU A 153 0.45 -25.66 19.56
N ASP A 154 -0.65 -25.51 20.30
CA ASP A 154 -1.17 -26.59 21.17
C ASP A 154 -2.06 -27.55 20.39
N ASP A 155 -2.96 -27.04 19.56
CA ASP A 155 -3.83 -27.82 18.66
C ASP A 155 -3.86 -27.23 17.25
N PRO A 156 -2.83 -27.46 16.43
CA PRO A 156 -2.77 -26.90 15.07
C PRO A 156 -3.85 -27.50 14.14
N THR A 157 -4.59 -28.53 14.55
CA THR A 157 -5.66 -29.13 13.74
C THR A 157 -6.96 -28.33 13.78
N ASP A 158 -7.17 -27.51 14.82
CA ASP A 158 -8.33 -26.62 14.97
C ASP A 158 -8.18 -25.28 14.22
N MET A 159 -7.03 -25.04 13.61
CA MET A 159 -6.77 -23.81 12.84
C MET A 159 -7.58 -23.81 11.55
N ASP A 160 -8.41 -22.77 11.37
CA ASP A 160 -9.14 -22.47 10.14
C ASP A 160 -9.32 -20.96 10.01
N VAL A 161 -8.89 -20.41 8.86
CA VAL A 161 -8.97 -18.97 8.61
C VAL A 161 -10.39 -18.42 8.72
N GLU A 162 -11.40 -19.22 8.41
CA GLU A 162 -12.82 -18.85 8.52
C GLU A 162 -13.25 -18.51 9.95
N ASN A 163 -12.52 -19.01 10.96
CA ASN A 163 -12.78 -18.72 12.36
C ASN A 163 -12.30 -17.35 12.81
N TYR A 164 -11.57 -16.62 11.99
CA TYR A 164 -10.93 -15.36 12.36
C TYR A 164 -11.44 -14.19 11.54
N ASP A 165 -11.62 -13.05 12.20
CA ASP A 165 -11.83 -11.74 11.57
C ASP A 165 -10.52 -10.95 11.68
N MET A 166 -9.88 -10.70 10.54
CA MET A 166 -8.61 -10.01 10.45
C MET A 166 -8.80 -8.66 9.76
N LYS A 167 -8.31 -7.58 10.35
CA LYS A 167 -8.43 -6.24 9.78
C LYS A 167 -7.26 -5.35 10.16
N ILE A 168 -6.98 -4.39 9.29
CA ILE A 168 -6.06 -3.29 9.56
C ILE A 168 -6.89 -2.01 9.61
N VAL A 169 -6.69 -1.20 10.65
CA VAL A 169 -7.30 0.13 10.78
C VAL A 169 -6.19 1.16 10.81
N ASP A 170 -6.25 2.14 9.91
CA ASP A 170 -5.25 3.19 9.76
C ASP A 170 -5.93 4.52 9.38
N ARG A 171 -5.20 5.63 9.20
CA ARG A 171 -5.71 6.94 8.78
C ARG A 171 -5.09 7.43 7.47
N ASN A 172 -4.74 6.52 6.58
CA ASN A 172 -3.91 6.74 5.40
C ASN A 172 -4.67 6.70 4.07
N MET A 173 -5.97 7.03 4.06
CA MET A 173 -6.77 6.99 2.84
C MET A 173 -6.48 8.14 1.87
N GLN A 174 -5.92 9.26 2.34
CA GLN A 174 -5.66 10.45 1.54
C GLN A 174 -4.16 10.74 1.47
N LEU A 175 -3.63 10.85 0.26
CA LEU A 175 -2.25 11.28 -0.02
C LEU A 175 -2.28 12.65 -0.68
N ARG A 176 -1.51 13.59 -0.15
CA ARG A 176 -1.36 14.95 -0.72
C ARG A 176 -0.31 14.96 -1.84
N TRP A 177 -0.23 16.07 -2.53
CA TRP A 177 0.71 16.32 -3.62
C TRP A 177 2.20 16.06 -3.26
N ASP A 178 2.60 16.30 -2.03
CA ASP A 178 3.94 16.08 -1.50
C ASP A 178 4.16 14.66 -0.96
N ASN A 179 3.18 13.79 -1.19
CA ASN A 179 3.12 12.43 -0.67
C ASN A 179 2.93 12.31 0.84
N SER A 180 2.65 13.39 1.55
CA SER A 180 2.21 13.30 2.94
C SER A 180 0.82 12.68 3.04
N VAL A 181 0.54 12.03 4.16
CA VAL A 181 -0.80 11.48 4.46
C VAL A 181 -1.66 12.56 5.10
N ASP A 182 -2.91 12.70 4.66
CA ASP A 182 -3.91 13.52 5.35
C ASP A 182 -4.76 12.67 6.27
N GLU A 183 -4.41 12.61 7.52
CA GLU A 183 -5.07 11.79 8.54
C GLU A 183 -6.40 12.38 9.01
N SER A 184 -6.68 13.65 8.67
CA SER A 184 -7.93 14.35 9.05
C SER A 184 -9.18 13.73 8.42
N MET A 185 -9.00 12.92 7.37
CA MET A 185 -10.08 12.19 6.70
C MET A 185 -10.68 11.05 7.55
N GLY A 186 -10.07 10.77 8.70
CA GLY A 186 -10.54 9.76 9.65
C GLY A 186 -10.01 8.35 9.36
N PRO A 187 -10.47 7.38 10.17
CA PRO A 187 -9.97 6.01 10.06
C PRO A 187 -10.53 5.27 8.85
N VAL A 188 -9.69 4.44 8.26
CA VAL A 188 -10.00 3.52 7.17
C VAL A 188 -9.72 2.08 7.60
N VAL A 189 -10.62 1.18 7.23
CA VAL A 189 -10.54 -0.26 7.54
C VAL A 189 -10.19 -1.03 6.27
N TYR A 190 -9.10 -1.76 6.32
CA TYR A 190 -8.69 -2.70 5.29
C TYR A 190 -9.05 -4.12 5.73
N GLN A 191 -9.69 -4.87 4.83
CA GLN A 191 -9.93 -6.30 4.96
C GLN A 191 -8.95 -7.06 4.05
N PRO A 192 -8.64 -8.35 4.35
CA PRO A 192 -7.86 -9.15 3.43
C PRO A 192 -8.60 -9.27 2.10
N HIS A 193 -7.86 -9.19 0.99
CA HIS A 193 -8.41 -9.45 -0.33
C HIS A 193 -8.36 -10.95 -0.68
N ASP A 194 -7.53 -11.72 0.03
CA ASP A 194 -7.47 -13.17 -0.09
C ASP A 194 -7.21 -13.81 1.27
N THR A 195 -7.83 -14.96 1.52
CA THR A 195 -7.64 -15.76 2.73
C THR A 195 -7.67 -17.24 2.37
N TRP A 196 -6.76 -18.02 2.96
CA TRP A 196 -6.67 -19.45 2.69
C TRP A 196 -6.01 -20.21 3.84
N ASN A 197 -6.17 -21.53 3.84
CA ASN A 197 -5.44 -22.43 4.73
C ASN A 197 -4.39 -23.22 3.96
N THR A 198 -3.24 -23.46 4.61
CA THR A 198 -2.24 -24.42 4.15
C THR A 198 -1.99 -25.48 5.21
N ASP A 199 -1.50 -26.65 4.79
CA ASP A 199 -1.09 -27.70 5.73
C ASP A 199 0.18 -27.28 6.48
N ASP A 200 0.15 -27.39 7.81
CA ASP A 200 1.35 -27.26 8.63
C ASP A 200 2.12 -28.58 8.61
N ARG A 201 3.27 -28.58 7.96
CA ARG A 201 4.15 -29.76 7.87
C ARG A 201 4.91 -30.05 9.16
N THR A 202 4.71 -29.26 10.21
CA THR A 202 5.30 -29.51 11.52
C THR A 202 4.65 -30.77 12.08
N PRO A 203 5.41 -31.86 12.39
CA PRO A 203 4.82 -33.09 12.91
C PRO A 203 4.15 -32.80 14.25
N VAL A 204 2.83 -32.91 14.32
CA VAL A 204 2.11 -32.99 15.58
C VAL A 204 2.55 -34.28 16.25
N ARG A 205 3.10 -34.24 17.46
CA ARG A 205 3.48 -35.46 18.21
C ARG A 205 2.22 -36.31 18.40
N ALA A 206 2.14 -37.39 17.63
CA ALA A 206 1.12 -38.39 17.85
C ALA A 206 1.31 -39.02 19.25
N ALA A 207 0.33 -38.82 20.11
CA ALA A 207 0.23 -39.54 21.35
C ALA A 207 -0.34 -40.93 21.06
N SER A 208 0.48 -41.92 20.72
CA SER A 208 0.24 -43.37 20.57
C SER A 208 0.19 -43.90 19.13
N ASP A 209 0.84 -45.06 18.95
CA ASP A 209 0.81 -45.93 17.79
C ASP A 209 -0.60 -46.14 17.21
N ASP A 210 -0.75 -46.03 15.90
CA ASP A 210 -1.94 -46.35 15.07
C ASP A 210 -2.92 -45.25 14.67
N THR A 211 -2.62 -43.95 14.79
CA THR A 211 -3.46 -42.92 14.17
C THR A 211 -2.75 -42.24 13.01
N GLU A 212 -3.44 -42.09 11.87
CA GLU A 212 -2.98 -41.26 10.74
C GLU A 212 -2.47 -39.92 11.27
N ALA A 213 -1.29 -39.48 10.80
CA ALA A 213 -0.71 -38.21 11.17
C ALA A 213 -1.69 -37.09 10.82
N VAL A 214 -2.36 -36.51 11.79
CA VAL A 214 -3.24 -35.37 11.58
C VAL A 214 -2.36 -34.17 11.29
N THR A 215 -2.55 -33.58 10.14
CA THR A 215 -1.78 -32.43 9.69
C THR A 215 -2.40 -31.16 10.26
N GLY A 216 -1.63 -30.37 10.97
CA GLY A 216 -2.03 -29.04 11.40
C GLY A 216 -2.28 -28.12 10.20
N LYS A 217 -2.91 -26.99 10.44
CA LYS A 217 -3.17 -25.95 9.43
C LYS A 217 -2.53 -24.63 9.83
N ILE A 218 -2.28 -23.81 8.82
CA ILE A 218 -1.86 -22.41 8.95
C ILE A 218 -2.92 -21.58 8.25
N ALA A 219 -3.49 -20.62 8.96
CA ALA A 219 -4.39 -19.63 8.37
C ALA A 219 -3.58 -18.47 7.78
N HIS A 220 -3.93 -18.05 6.58
CA HIS A 220 -3.27 -16.96 5.86
C HIS A 220 -4.26 -15.88 5.47
N ALA A 221 -3.78 -14.63 5.46
CA ALA A 221 -4.53 -13.47 4.98
C ALA A 221 -3.58 -12.50 4.24
N ASP A 222 -3.95 -12.14 3.02
CA ASP A 222 -3.24 -11.14 2.22
C ASP A 222 -3.98 -9.79 2.27
N PHE A 223 -3.28 -8.76 2.73
CA PHE A 223 -3.75 -7.38 2.73
C PHE A 223 -3.02 -6.53 1.72
N MET A 224 -3.72 -5.53 1.22
CA MET A 224 -3.10 -4.37 0.58
C MET A 224 -3.61 -3.09 1.23
N THR A 225 -2.69 -2.19 1.56
CA THR A 225 -2.99 -0.90 2.20
C THR A 225 -2.37 0.25 1.41
N SER A 226 -2.81 1.47 1.70
CA SER A 226 -2.10 2.69 1.31
C SER A 226 -0.79 2.83 2.10
N ARG A 227 -0.09 3.96 1.92
CA ARG A 227 1.17 4.28 2.59
C ARG A 227 1.02 4.20 4.12
N ILE A 228 1.87 3.42 4.76
CA ILE A 228 1.89 3.25 6.21
C ILE A 228 2.79 4.30 6.83
N MET A 229 2.28 5.02 7.84
CA MET A 229 3.01 6.05 8.57
C MET A 229 3.46 5.54 9.94
N TYR A 230 4.66 5.95 10.33
CA TYR A 230 5.22 5.73 11.67
C TYR A 230 5.17 7.04 12.45
N HIS A 231 4.50 7.06 13.60
CA HIS A 231 4.34 8.23 14.43
C HIS A 231 5.21 8.13 15.70
N GLU A 232 5.54 9.30 16.28
CA GLU A 232 6.21 9.35 17.59
C GLU A 232 5.27 8.89 18.71
N ASP A 233 3.95 9.21 18.59
CA ASP A 233 2.92 8.67 19.49
C ASP A 233 2.32 7.41 18.85
N PRO A 234 2.55 6.22 19.45
CA PRO A 234 2.03 4.95 18.92
C PRO A 234 0.48 4.88 18.89
N ALA A 235 -0.22 5.79 19.55
CA ALA A 235 -1.68 5.85 19.52
C ALA A 235 -2.22 6.33 18.16
N ASP A 236 -1.40 7.01 17.37
CA ASP A 236 -1.75 7.50 16.04
C ASP A 236 -1.41 6.50 14.93
N ASP A 237 -0.66 5.44 15.26
CA ASP A 237 -0.25 4.41 14.31
C ASP A 237 -1.41 3.49 13.90
N GLY A 238 -1.29 2.94 12.69
CA GLY A 238 -2.18 1.90 12.19
C GLY A 238 -2.10 0.61 13.03
N VAL A 239 -3.23 -0.09 13.15
CA VAL A 239 -3.37 -1.30 13.99
C VAL A 239 -3.83 -2.48 13.16
N LEU A 240 -3.09 -3.59 13.25
CA LEU A 240 -3.59 -4.91 12.84
C LEU A 240 -4.27 -5.58 14.03
N SER A 241 -5.50 -6.06 13.84
CA SER A 241 -6.23 -6.86 14.83
C SER A 241 -6.77 -8.14 14.24
N ILE A 242 -6.77 -9.20 15.05
CA ILE A 242 -7.35 -10.51 14.75
C ILE A 242 -8.29 -10.89 15.87
N THR A 243 -9.55 -11.19 15.53
CA THR A 243 -10.59 -11.58 16.45
C THR A 243 -11.07 -13.00 16.16
N ASP A 244 -11.14 -13.85 17.16
CA ASP A 244 -11.76 -15.17 17.06
C ASP A 244 -13.29 -15.02 17.01
N LYS A 245 -13.91 -15.31 15.87
CA LYS A 245 -15.36 -15.20 15.65
C LYS A 245 -16.17 -16.14 16.52
N ARG A 246 -15.58 -17.24 17.00
CA ARG A 246 -16.27 -18.27 17.81
C ARG A 246 -16.63 -17.75 19.21
N ASN A 247 -15.82 -16.85 19.75
CA ASN A 247 -15.99 -16.32 21.11
C ASN A 247 -15.99 -14.78 21.19
N GLY A 248 -15.64 -14.09 20.08
CA GLY A 248 -15.57 -12.64 20.01
C GLY A 248 -14.32 -12.02 20.65
N ASN A 249 -13.34 -12.82 21.06
CA ASN A 249 -12.11 -12.35 21.68
C ASN A 249 -11.13 -11.79 20.64
N GLU A 250 -10.59 -10.61 20.88
CA GLU A 250 -9.44 -10.09 20.14
C GLU A 250 -8.18 -10.80 20.62
N ILE A 251 -7.63 -11.69 19.78
CA ILE A 251 -6.48 -12.53 20.10
C ILE A 251 -5.13 -11.93 19.69
N VAL A 252 -5.15 -11.01 18.71
CA VAL A 252 -3.97 -10.25 18.27
C VAL A 252 -4.38 -8.79 18.14
N ARG A 253 -3.57 -7.90 18.73
CA ARG A 253 -3.64 -6.46 18.52
C ARG A 253 -2.23 -5.90 18.52
N VAL A 254 -1.76 -5.45 17.37
CA VAL A 254 -0.39 -4.94 17.22
C VAL A 254 -0.36 -3.60 16.50
N ASN A 255 0.54 -2.73 16.94
CA ASN A 255 0.91 -1.53 16.23
C ASN A 255 1.62 -1.95 14.94
N LEU A 256 1.01 -1.67 13.78
CA LEU A 256 1.46 -2.17 12.50
C LEU A 256 2.81 -1.56 12.07
N PRO A 257 3.00 -0.23 12.03
CA PRO A 257 4.27 0.35 11.61
C PRO A 257 5.44 0.00 12.55
N ASP A 258 5.21 -0.09 13.86
CA ASP A 258 6.24 -0.53 14.81
C ASP A 258 6.65 -2.00 14.53
N MET A 259 5.69 -2.90 14.37
CA MET A 259 5.95 -4.31 14.08
C MET A 259 6.73 -4.46 12.77
N LEU A 260 6.29 -3.80 11.70
CA LEU A 260 6.97 -3.85 10.40
C LEU A 260 8.38 -3.25 10.46
N SER A 261 8.57 -2.15 11.20
CA SER A 261 9.87 -1.50 11.34
C SER A 261 10.91 -2.35 12.05
N ARG A 262 10.48 -3.32 12.87
CA ARG A 262 11.35 -4.31 13.54
C ARG A 262 11.94 -5.34 12.58
N LEU A 263 11.41 -5.46 11.37
CA LEU A 263 11.98 -6.32 10.33
C LEU A 263 13.28 -5.78 9.73
N ARG A 264 13.68 -4.55 10.09
CA ARG A 264 14.97 -3.98 9.66
C ARG A 264 16.12 -4.85 10.12
N SER A 265 17.03 -5.17 9.21
CA SER A 265 18.32 -5.77 9.56
C SER A 265 19.16 -4.81 10.42
N SER A 266 20.18 -5.33 11.10
CA SER A 266 21.09 -4.50 11.90
C SER A 266 21.76 -3.41 11.08
N GLU A 267 22.03 -3.63 9.80
CA GLU A 267 22.61 -2.63 8.90
C GLU A 267 21.58 -1.53 8.55
N GLU A 268 20.31 -1.92 8.33
CA GLU A 268 19.24 -0.98 7.98
C GLU A 268 18.82 -0.10 9.14
N ILE A 269 18.91 -0.58 10.40
CA ILE A 269 18.66 0.23 11.59
C ILE A 269 19.59 1.46 11.66
N TYR A 270 20.85 1.31 11.21
CA TYR A 270 21.80 2.42 11.17
C TYR A 270 21.64 3.34 9.95
N ARG A 271 20.99 2.85 8.88
CA ARG A 271 20.88 3.59 7.61
C ARG A 271 19.55 4.31 7.46
N TYR A 272 18.47 3.74 7.99
CA TYR A 272 17.11 4.19 7.74
C TYR A 272 16.35 4.41 9.04
N SER A 273 15.66 5.54 9.14
CA SER A 273 14.60 5.71 10.13
C SER A 273 13.48 4.67 9.92
N PRO A 274 12.60 4.44 10.92
CA PRO A 274 11.44 3.57 10.74
C PRO A 274 10.61 3.94 9.49
N GLN A 275 10.31 5.22 9.30
CA GLN A 275 9.54 5.69 8.16
C GLN A 275 10.26 5.44 6.82
N GLU A 276 11.55 5.74 6.72
CA GLU A 276 12.30 5.48 5.49
C GLU A 276 12.34 4.00 5.12
N PHE A 277 12.37 3.10 6.09
CA PHE A 277 12.27 1.66 5.86
C PHE A 277 10.89 1.28 5.33
N LEU A 278 9.82 1.79 5.95
CA LEU A 278 8.45 1.56 5.50
C LEU A 278 8.20 2.12 4.09
N ASP A 279 8.78 3.26 3.77
CA ASP A 279 8.64 3.88 2.45
C ASP A 279 9.35 3.06 1.35
N ARG A 280 10.48 2.44 1.66
CA ARG A 280 11.27 1.59 0.73
C ARG A 280 10.66 0.20 0.55
N GLY A 281 10.11 -0.38 1.62
CA GLY A 281 9.46 -1.68 1.61
C GLY A 281 8.05 -1.61 1.02
N TYR A 282 7.60 -2.71 0.42
CA TYR A 282 6.24 -2.81 -0.11
C TYR A 282 5.63 -4.20 0.03
N ASP A 283 6.40 -5.19 0.49
CA ASP A 283 5.95 -6.57 0.66
C ASP A 283 6.49 -7.08 2.00
N TYR A 284 5.59 -7.39 2.92
CA TYR A 284 5.89 -7.74 4.29
C TYR A 284 5.19 -9.04 4.67
N GLN A 285 5.85 -9.85 5.49
CA GLN A 285 5.29 -11.06 6.07
C GLN A 285 5.31 -10.96 7.59
N MET A 286 4.19 -11.36 8.22
CA MET A 286 4.02 -11.39 9.67
C MET A 286 3.47 -12.75 10.09
N ASP A 287 4.19 -13.44 10.96
CA ASP A 287 3.80 -14.76 11.46
C ASP A 287 3.41 -14.64 12.95
N PHE A 288 2.20 -15.07 13.29
CA PHE A 288 1.69 -15.12 14.66
C PHE A 288 1.53 -16.55 15.12
N PHE A 289 1.96 -16.81 16.36
CA PHE A 289 1.88 -18.13 16.98
C PHE A 289 1.00 -18.04 18.21
N LEU A 290 -0.13 -18.73 18.18
CA LEU A 290 -1.05 -18.83 19.30
C LEU A 290 -0.70 -20.02 20.20
N LYS A 291 -0.96 -19.88 21.48
CA LYS A 291 -0.88 -20.95 22.43
C LYS A 291 -2.14 -20.98 23.29
N GLY A 292 -2.95 -22.04 23.17
CA GLY A 292 -4.23 -22.11 23.85
C GLY A 292 -5.23 -21.04 23.35
N GLY A 293 -5.10 -20.62 22.09
CA GLY A 293 -5.94 -19.59 21.47
C GLY A 293 -5.54 -18.14 21.79
N GLU A 294 -4.38 -17.91 22.44
CA GLU A 294 -3.87 -16.57 22.79
C GLU A 294 -2.46 -16.37 22.19
N LEU A 295 -2.07 -15.10 21.91
CA LEU A 295 -0.78 -14.70 21.35
C LEU A 295 0.37 -14.88 22.36
#